data_913ee7bb48e7b7cc80dfbb0102cc5ca4
#
_entry.id   913ee7bb48e7b7cc80dfbb0102cc5ca4
#
_cell.length_a   1.000
_cell.length_b   1.000
_cell.length_c   1.000
_cell.angle_alpha   90.00
_cell.angle_beta   90.00
_cell.angle_gamma   90.00
#
_symmetry.space_group_name_H-M   'P 1'
#
loop_
_entity.id
_entity.type
_entity.pdbx_description
1 polymer ?
#
loop_
_entity_poly.entity_id
_entity_poly.type
_entity_poly.pdbx_seq_one_letter_code
_entity_poly.pdbx_strand_id
1 'polypeptide(L)'
;MSSPSHLLPLEHLHPALWRAHQLGRGRESVQASGYAALDAELPGGGWPQRVLTELLLTSPGWGEMRLLAPALARVGAAGRGVLLVGPPAEPCAEALAQLGLDLSRCVVIRGEDLLWPLEQALRSGQVGAVVGWAPPSLKGEALRRLQLAAQSHEGPAFIVRPAAAAAQPSPAPLRLALASAGPDAMAVHVLKRRGPALEDPVLLALPPVLSRAARQRALTPRRTRATVPALSATA
;
A
#
# COMPACT_ATOMS: atom_id res chain seq x y z
N MET A 1 9.77 32.25 -42.60
CA MET A 1 10.53 31.25 -41.81
C MET A 1 10.55 31.77 -40.37
N SER A 2 9.62 31.34 -39.55
CA SER A 2 9.47 31.77 -38.14
C SER A 2 10.19 30.79 -37.23
N SER A 3 11.20 31.29 -36.53
CA SER A 3 11.96 30.52 -35.54
C SER A 3 11.08 30.13 -34.35
N PRO A 4 11.17 28.92 -33.83
CA PRO A 4 10.45 28.52 -32.60
C PRO A 4 11.07 29.28 -31.43
N SER A 5 10.23 30.03 -30.70
CA SER A 5 10.58 30.65 -29.42
C SER A 5 10.92 29.56 -28.43
N HIS A 6 12.18 29.39 -28.10
CA HIS A 6 12.63 28.62 -26.94
C HIS A 6 12.09 29.29 -25.67
N LEU A 7 10.95 28.80 -25.18
CA LEU A 7 10.49 29.11 -23.83
C LEU A 7 11.51 28.50 -22.87
N LEU A 8 12.29 29.36 -22.22
CA LEU A 8 13.18 28.95 -21.14
C LEU A 8 12.34 28.26 -20.04
N PRO A 9 12.81 27.15 -19.47
CA PRO A 9 12.15 26.51 -18.35
C PRO A 9 11.88 27.53 -17.24
N LEU A 10 10.68 27.50 -16.67
CA LEU A 10 10.22 28.44 -15.62
C LEU A 10 11.20 28.56 -14.44
N GLU A 11 11.96 27.50 -14.17
CA GLU A 11 13.01 27.41 -13.15
C GLU A 11 14.17 28.39 -13.38
N HIS A 12 14.38 28.88 -14.61
CA HIS A 12 15.40 29.90 -14.93
C HIS A 12 14.90 31.34 -14.79
N LEU A 13 13.60 31.53 -14.55
CA LEU A 13 13.00 32.87 -14.51
C LEU A 13 13.05 33.52 -13.12
N HIS A 14 13.13 32.79 -12.04
CA HIS A 14 13.25 33.37 -10.69
C HIS A 14 13.75 32.37 -9.63
N PRO A 15 14.80 32.71 -8.82
CA PRO A 15 15.33 31.85 -7.77
C PRO A 15 14.29 31.47 -6.67
N ALA A 16 13.24 32.28 -6.52
CA ALA A 16 12.17 32.01 -5.56
C ALA A 16 11.17 30.94 -6.02
N LEU A 17 11.04 30.66 -7.32
CA LEU A 17 10.22 29.55 -7.84
C LEU A 17 10.82 28.17 -7.51
N TRP A 18 12.12 28.10 -7.49
CA TRP A 18 12.89 26.93 -7.08
C TRP A 18 12.76 26.68 -5.57
N ARG A 19 12.71 27.75 -4.78
CA ARG A 19 12.55 27.67 -3.32
C ARG A 19 11.17 27.19 -2.89
N ALA A 20 10.11 27.44 -3.63
CA ALA A 20 8.78 26.88 -3.32
C ALA A 20 8.76 25.35 -3.40
N HIS A 21 9.48 24.76 -4.36
CA HIS A 21 9.72 23.30 -4.41
C HIS A 21 10.63 22.78 -3.28
N GLN A 22 11.55 23.61 -2.80
CA GLN A 22 12.45 23.29 -1.69
C GLN A 22 11.83 23.56 -0.32
N LEU A 23 10.92 24.51 -0.19
CA LEU A 23 10.13 24.74 1.03
C LEU A 23 9.12 23.60 1.28
N GLY A 24 8.71 22.84 0.25
CA GLY A 24 8.02 21.56 0.38
C GLY A 24 8.89 20.42 0.90
N ARG A 25 10.20 20.61 1.04
CA ARG A 25 11.16 19.71 1.71
C ARG A 25 11.38 20.06 3.18
N GLY A 26 10.38 20.55 3.90
CA GLY A 26 10.35 20.29 5.32
C GLY A 26 10.53 18.78 5.45
N ARG A 27 11.49 18.28 6.24
CA ARG A 27 11.77 16.86 6.45
C ARG A 27 10.45 16.17 6.81
N GLU A 28 9.71 15.75 5.79
CA GLU A 28 8.54 14.90 6.01
C GLU A 28 9.09 13.66 6.70
N SER A 29 8.60 13.41 7.91
CA SER A 29 8.96 12.20 8.61
C SER A 29 8.46 11.02 7.78
N VAL A 30 9.35 10.12 7.40
CA VAL A 30 9.04 8.97 6.56
C VAL A 30 9.52 7.68 7.23
N GLN A 31 8.82 6.60 6.95
CA GLN A 31 9.22 5.25 7.30
C GLN A 31 9.74 4.56 6.04
N ALA A 32 11.00 4.14 6.01
CA ALA A 32 11.53 3.42 4.85
C ALA A 32 10.64 2.22 4.50
N SER A 33 10.32 2.03 3.22
CA SER A 33 9.45 0.94 2.76
C SER A 33 10.12 -0.43 2.91
N GLY A 34 11.44 -0.47 2.81
CA GLY A 34 12.23 -1.68 2.76
C GLY A 34 12.59 -2.11 1.33
N TYR A 35 12.14 -1.34 0.36
CA TYR A 35 12.44 -1.54 -1.06
C TYR A 35 13.08 -0.27 -1.62
N ALA A 36 14.39 -0.30 -1.88
CA ALA A 36 15.13 0.86 -2.33
C ALA A 36 14.55 1.48 -3.62
N ALA A 37 14.07 0.64 -4.55
CA ALA A 37 13.45 1.10 -5.78
C ALA A 37 12.14 1.87 -5.51
N LEU A 38 11.35 1.46 -4.51
CA LEU A 38 10.13 2.16 -4.12
C LEU A 38 10.47 3.44 -3.34
N ASP A 39 11.43 3.36 -2.41
CA ASP A 39 11.85 4.52 -1.62
C ASP A 39 12.37 5.67 -2.51
N ALA A 40 13.04 5.36 -3.62
CA ALA A 40 13.50 6.37 -4.58
C ALA A 40 12.34 7.15 -5.22
N GLU A 41 11.17 6.53 -5.33
CA GLU A 41 9.99 7.13 -5.96
C GLU A 41 8.98 7.69 -4.95
N LEU A 42 9.07 7.29 -3.68
CA LEU A 42 8.18 7.82 -2.65
C LEU A 42 8.61 9.22 -2.19
N PRO A 43 7.65 10.14 -1.91
CA PRO A 43 7.95 11.44 -1.36
C PRO A 43 8.75 11.33 -0.06
N GLY A 44 9.91 11.98 -0.02
CA GLY A 44 10.78 11.94 1.16
C GLY A 44 11.61 10.67 1.33
N GLY A 45 11.52 9.69 0.42
CA GLY A 45 12.34 8.47 0.44
C GLY A 45 11.76 7.35 1.29
N GLY A 46 10.43 7.27 1.44
CA GLY A 46 9.76 6.22 2.20
C GLY A 46 8.27 6.46 2.36
N TRP A 47 7.60 5.62 3.14
CA TRP A 47 6.19 5.80 3.48
C TRP A 47 5.99 7.09 4.28
N PRO A 48 5.18 8.03 3.80
CA PRO A 48 4.96 9.29 4.49
C PRO A 48 4.19 9.04 5.79
N GLN A 49 4.55 9.78 6.83
CA GLN A 49 3.82 9.84 8.09
C GLN A 49 2.85 11.02 8.08
N ARG A 50 1.91 11.04 9.02
CA ARG A 50 0.89 12.08 9.19
C ARG A 50 -0.03 12.25 7.98
N VAL A 51 -0.07 11.27 7.12
CA VAL A 51 -0.97 11.21 5.97
C VAL A 51 -1.47 9.79 5.75
N LEU A 52 -2.61 9.69 5.09
CA LEU A 52 -3.16 8.42 4.68
C LEU A 52 -2.56 8.03 3.31
N THR A 53 -2.00 6.84 3.22
CA THR A 53 -1.59 6.22 1.96
C THR A 53 -2.68 5.26 1.49
N GLU A 54 -3.20 5.46 0.29
CA GLU A 54 -4.21 4.61 -0.31
C GLU A 54 -3.58 3.55 -1.20
N LEU A 55 -3.86 2.29 -0.92
CA LEU A 55 -3.42 1.13 -1.70
C LEU A 55 -4.63 0.54 -2.43
N LEU A 56 -4.55 0.44 -3.73
CA LEU A 56 -5.62 0.00 -4.61
C LEU A 56 -5.28 -1.35 -5.23
N LEU A 57 -6.10 -2.37 -4.96
CA LEU A 57 -5.86 -3.73 -5.39
C LEU A 57 -7.07 -4.32 -6.10
N THR A 58 -6.84 -5.17 -7.09
CA THR A 58 -7.90 -5.94 -7.74
C THR A 58 -8.54 -6.93 -6.78
N SER A 59 -7.73 -7.56 -5.93
CA SER A 59 -8.19 -8.48 -4.88
C SER A 59 -7.35 -8.29 -3.63
N PRO A 60 -7.95 -8.02 -2.46
CA PRO A 60 -7.25 -7.99 -1.17
C PRO A 60 -6.60 -9.35 -0.86
N GLY A 61 -5.47 -9.32 -0.15
CA GLY A 61 -4.70 -10.55 0.16
C GLY A 61 -3.66 -10.92 -0.92
N TRP A 62 -3.52 -10.11 -1.98
CA TRP A 62 -2.61 -10.37 -3.11
C TRP A 62 -1.17 -9.88 -2.90
N GLY A 63 -0.78 -9.65 -1.67
CA GLY A 63 0.60 -9.31 -1.34
C GLY A 63 0.79 -7.92 -0.75
N GLU A 64 -0.27 -7.18 -0.46
CA GLU A 64 -0.17 -5.89 0.23
C GLU A 64 0.55 -6.03 1.57
N MET A 65 0.29 -7.11 2.31
CA MET A 65 1.02 -7.36 3.55
C MET A 65 2.51 -7.64 3.31
N ARG A 66 2.87 -8.29 2.19
CA ARG A 66 4.29 -8.50 1.82
C ARG A 66 4.98 -7.18 1.48
N LEU A 67 4.27 -6.28 0.81
CA LEU A 67 4.75 -4.93 0.51
C LEU A 67 4.97 -4.12 1.79
N LEU A 68 4.04 -4.20 2.74
CA LEU A 68 4.07 -3.40 3.96
C LEU A 68 4.98 -4.00 5.06
N ALA A 69 5.18 -5.31 5.03
CA ALA A 69 5.85 -6.06 6.10
C ALA A 69 7.21 -5.48 6.54
N PRO A 70 8.14 -5.05 5.64
CA PRO A 70 9.41 -4.53 6.10
C PRO A 70 9.27 -3.23 6.92
N ALA A 71 8.30 -2.38 6.57
CA ALA A 71 8.02 -1.16 7.34
C ALA A 71 7.33 -1.49 8.66
N LEU A 72 6.35 -2.40 8.66
CA LEU A 72 5.61 -2.83 9.85
C LEU A 72 6.52 -3.55 10.85
N ALA A 73 7.45 -4.39 10.36
CA ALA A 73 8.45 -5.05 11.20
C ALA A 73 9.35 -4.05 11.92
N ARG A 74 9.79 -2.98 11.24
CA ARG A 74 10.57 -1.90 11.89
C ARG A 74 9.77 -1.17 12.96
N VAL A 75 8.48 -0.95 12.75
CA VAL A 75 7.58 -0.35 13.75
C VAL A 75 7.52 -1.24 14.99
N GLY A 76 7.35 -2.56 14.83
CA GLY A 76 7.39 -3.53 15.92
C GLY A 76 8.74 -3.55 16.65
N ALA A 77 9.85 -3.57 15.89
CA ALA A 77 11.20 -3.54 16.45
C ALA A 77 11.48 -2.23 17.24
N ALA A 78 10.85 -1.13 16.88
CA ALA A 78 10.89 0.12 17.65
C ALA A 78 9.98 0.10 18.90
N GLY A 79 9.39 -1.04 19.25
CA GLY A 79 8.54 -1.22 20.42
C GLY A 79 7.10 -0.71 20.25
N ARG A 80 6.68 -0.31 19.03
CA ARG A 80 5.35 0.24 18.76
C ARG A 80 4.41 -0.82 18.19
N GLY A 81 3.12 -0.70 18.49
CA GLY A 81 2.09 -1.63 18.00
C GLY A 81 1.76 -1.43 16.52
N VAL A 82 1.33 -2.50 15.87
CA VAL A 82 0.77 -2.51 14.52
C VAL A 82 -0.70 -2.89 14.61
N LEU A 83 -1.57 -2.08 14.04
CA LEU A 83 -3.00 -2.31 14.04
C LEU A 83 -3.48 -2.71 12.64
N LEU A 84 -4.14 -3.86 12.55
CA LEU A 84 -4.78 -4.37 11.33
C LEU A 84 -6.29 -4.30 11.51
N VAL A 85 -7.00 -3.50 10.72
CA VAL A 85 -8.44 -3.25 10.88
C VAL A 85 -9.20 -3.76 9.65
N GLY A 86 -10.08 -4.73 9.88
CA GLY A 86 -10.93 -5.32 8.84
C GLY A 86 -10.19 -6.11 7.78
N PRO A 87 -9.19 -6.93 8.11
CA PRO A 87 -8.54 -7.75 7.09
C PRO A 87 -9.56 -8.66 6.41
N PRO A 88 -9.44 -8.90 5.10
CA PRO A 88 -10.45 -9.63 4.30
C PRO A 88 -10.53 -11.12 4.66
N ALA A 89 -9.51 -11.63 5.32
CA ALA A 89 -9.45 -13.01 5.84
C ALA A 89 -8.68 -13.01 7.17
N GLU A 90 -8.71 -14.16 7.88
CA GLU A 90 -7.90 -14.35 9.08
C GLU A 90 -6.41 -14.24 8.73
N PRO A 91 -5.65 -13.28 9.31
CA PRO A 91 -4.22 -13.24 9.10
C PRO A 91 -3.54 -14.50 9.64
N CYS A 92 -2.78 -15.18 8.79
CA CYS A 92 -2.00 -16.33 9.20
C CYS A 92 -0.81 -15.87 10.05
N ALA A 93 -0.79 -16.24 11.33
CA ALA A 93 0.23 -15.84 12.28
C ALA A 93 1.64 -16.25 11.83
N GLU A 94 1.80 -17.50 11.36
CA GLU A 94 3.08 -18.00 10.86
C GLU A 94 3.58 -17.20 9.65
N ALA A 95 2.67 -16.82 8.74
CA ALA A 95 3.04 -16.03 7.57
C ALA A 95 3.48 -14.60 7.97
N LEU A 96 2.78 -13.97 8.92
CA LEU A 96 3.18 -12.66 9.45
C LEU A 96 4.53 -12.74 10.18
N ALA A 97 4.75 -13.77 10.98
CA ALA A 97 6.03 -13.99 11.65
C ALA A 97 7.18 -14.21 10.65
N GLN A 98 6.95 -14.99 9.58
CA GLN A 98 7.93 -15.20 8.50
C GLN A 98 8.25 -13.90 7.75
N LEU A 99 7.31 -12.97 7.69
CA LEU A 99 7.51 -11.62 7.14
C LEU A 99 8.23 -10.68 8.12
N GLY A 100 8.56 -11.14 9.32
CA GLY A 100 9.32 -10.41 10.33
C GLY A 100 8.48 -9.57 11.28
N LEU A 101 7.14 -9.73 11.30
CA LEU A 101 6.29 -9.01 12.24
C LEU A 101 6.37 -9.63 13.64
N ASP A 102 6.48 -8.77 14.64
CA ASP A 102 6.31 -9.16 16.05
C ASP A 102 4.83 -9.31 16.37
N LEU A 103 4.37 -10.56 16.46
CA LEU A 103 2.94 -10.88 16.68
C LEU A 103 2.44 -10.37 18.05
N SER A 104 3.31 -10.26 19.04
CA SER A 104 2.94 -9.73 20.36
C SER A 104 2.55 -8.26 20.32
N ARG A 105 2.89 -7.56 19.24
CA ARG A 105 2.61 -6.14 18.98
C ARG A 105 1.59 -5.94 17.86
N CYS A 106 1.06 -7.03 17.29
CA CYS A 106 0.04 -6.96 16.26
C CYS A 106 -1.34 -7.11 16.88
N VAL A 107 -2.21 -6.15 16.63
CA VAL A 107 -3.61 -6.18 17.05
C VAL A 107 -4.47 -6.24 15.80
N VAL A 108 -5.43 -7.17 15.78
CA VAL A 108 -6.39 -7.31 14.69
C VAL A 108 -7.77 -6.91 15.19
N ILE A 109 -8.41 -5.94 14.52
CA ILE A 109 -9.78 -5.52 14.78
C ILE A 109 -10.66 -6.03 13.65
N ARG A 110 -11.78 -6.65 14.01
CA ARG A 110 -12.82 -7.14 13.12
C ARG A 110 -14.17 -6.64 13.60
N GLY A 111 -15.13 -6.60 12.72
CA GLY A 111 -16.48 -6.16 13.03
C GLY A 111 -17.14 -5.50 11.83
N GLU A 112 -18.32 -4.96 12.03
CA GLU A 112 -19.11 -4.31 10.99
C GLU A 112 -18.72 -2.83 10.82
N ASP A 113 -18.51 -2.11 11.92
CA ASP A 113 -18.07 -0.72 11.90
C ASP A 113 -16.55 -0.62 12.08
N LEU A 114 -15.84 -0.66 10.96
CA LEU A 114 -14.38 -0.59 10.93
C LEU A 114 -13.85 0.85 10.83
N LEU A 115 -14.70 1.82 10.50
CA LEU A 115 -14.27 3.20 10.30
C LEU A 115 -13.99 3.89 11.62
N TRP A 116 -14.82 3.65 12.63
CA TRP A 116 -14.64 4.23 13.95
C TRP A 116 -13.30 3.80 14.61
N PRO A 117 -12.95 2.49 14.70
CA PRO A 117 -11.67 2.09 15.28
C PRO A 117 -10.46 2.58 14.46
N LEU A 118 -10.57 2.67 13.13
CA LEU A 118 -9.53 3.29 12.30
C LEU A 118 -9.31 4.75 12.67
N GLU A 119 -10.38 5.53 12.76
CA GLU A 119 -10.30 6.94 13.10
C GLU A 119 -9.73 7.16 14.50
N GLN A 120 -10.17 6.36 15.49
CA GLN A 120 -9.65 6.44 16.86
C GLN A 120 -8.17 6.06 16.95
N ALA A 121 -7.75 4.99 16.28
CA ALA A 121 -6.35 4.56 16.24
C ALA A 121 -5.43 5.66 15.66
N LEU A 122 -5.86 6.28 14.56
CA LEU A 122 -5.11 7.36 13.92
C LEU A 122 -5.02 8.62 14.82
N ARG A 123 -6.11 8.97 15.51
CA ARG A 123 -6.14 10.14 16.40
C ARG A 123 -5.37 9.93 17.69
N SER A 124 -5.36 8.71 18.22
CA SER A 124 -4.74 8.42 19.52
C SER A 124 -3.22 8.56 19.51
N GLY A 125 -2.57 8.34 18.37
CA GLY A 125 -1.12 8.29 18.24
C GLY A 125 -0.45 7.13 19.01
N GLN A 126 -1.22 6.25 19.66
CA GLN A 126 -0.71 5.18 20.51
C GLN A 126 -0.12 4.00 19.74
N VAL A 127 -0.59 3.77 18.50
CA VAL A 127 -0.07 2.72 17.64
C VAL A 127 1.03 3.26 16.72
N GLY A 128 1.93 2.38 16.30
CA GLY A 128 3.06 2.75 15.45
C GLY A 128 2.74 2.69 13.97
N ALA A 129 1.79 1.84 13.56
CA ALA A 129 1.31 1.77 12.20
C ALA A 129 -0.15 1.28 12.17
N VAL A 130 -0.89 1.73 11.17
CA VAL A 130 -2.29 1.33 10.95
C VAL A 130 -2.45 0.84 9.51
N VAL A 131 -3.05 -0.34 9.35
CA VAL A 131 -3.47 -0.88 8.06
C VAL A 131 -4.96 -1.19 8.14
N GLY A 132 -5.77 -0.47 7.36
CA GLY A 132 -7.22 -0.68 7.30
C GLY A 132 -7.64 -1.20 5.93
N TRP A 133 -8.54 -2.18 5.90
CA TRP A 133 -9.22 -2.60 4.67
C TRP A 133 -10.61 -1.97 4.65
N ALA A 134 -10.80 -1.07 3.70
CA ALA A 134 -12.04 -0.32 3.60
C ALA A 134 -13.13 -1.14 2.92
N PRO A 135 -14.38 -1.03 3.40
CA PRO A 135 -15.51 -1.61 2.68
C PRO A 135 -15.66 -0.95 1.29
N PRO A 136 -16.20 -1.66 0.30
CA PRO A 136 -16.45 -1.09 -1.04
C PRO A 136 -17.31 0.17 -1.01
N SER A 137 -18.18 0.29 0.01
CA SER A 137 -19.09 1.42 0.22
C SER A 137 -18.44 2.65 0.87
N LEU A 138 -17.11 2.66 1.09
CA LEU A 138 -16.43 3.80 1.72
C LEU A 138 -16.65 5.09 0.93
N LYS A 139 -17.37 6.04 1.56
CA LYS A 139 -17.67 7.36 0.99
C LYS A 139 -16.48 8.30 1.10
N GLY A 140 -16.38 9.24 0.16
CA GLY A 140 -15.29 10.23 0.15
C GLY A 140 -15.20 11.09 1.42
N GLU A 141 -16.33 11.35 2.09
CA GLU A 141 -16.37 12.07 3.37
C GLU A 141 -15.67 11.28 4.50
N ALA A 142 -15.94 9.99 4.61
CA ALA A 142 -15.28 9.14 5.59
C ALA A 142 -13.77 9.05 5.31
N LEU A 143 -13.37 8.94 4.05
CA LEU A 143 -11.96 8.96 3.66
C LEU A 143 -11.29 10.30 4.01
N ARG A 144 -12.01 11.43 3.89
CA ARG A 144 -11.51 12.73 4.30
C ARG A 144 -11.31 12.81 5.82
N ARG A 145 -12.24 12.26 6.62
CA ARG A 145 -12.09 12.19 8.08
C ARG A 145 -10.88 11.34 8.47
N LEU A 146 -10.65 10.20 7.81
CA LEU A 146 -9.47 9.35 8.04
C LEU A 146 -8.17 10.09 7.68
N GLN A 147 -8.16 10.85 6.57
CA GLN A 147 -7.00 11.67 6.20
C GLN A 147 -6.71 12.76 7.24
N LEU A 148 -7.74 13.40 7.80
CA LEU A 148 -7.58 14.39 8.87
C LEU A 148 -7.06 13.72 10.17
N ALA A 149 -7.60 12.56 10.52
CA ALA A 149 -7.13 11.79 11.68
C ALA A 149 -5.66 11.37 11.53
N ALA A 150 -5.26 10.99 10.32
CA ALA A 150 -3.87 10.60 10.02
C ALA A 150 -2.85 11.73 10.25
N GLN A 151 -3.27 13.00 10.23
CA GLN A 151 -2.37 14.13 10.53
C GLN A 151 -1.82 14.11 11.97
N SER A 152 -2.53 13.47 12.90
CA SER A 152 -2.11 13.29 14.29
C SER A 152 -1.30 12.00 14.50
N HIS A 153 -1.19 11.14 13.48
CA HIS A 153 -0.54 9.84 13.58
C HIS A 153 0.94 9.91 13.15
N GLU A 154 1.86 9.59 14.05
CA GLU A 154 3.32 9.66 13.82
C GLU A 154 3.90 8.41 13.13
N GLY A 155 3.07 7.50 12.63
CA GLY A 155 3.50 6.32 11.89
C GLY A 155 2.90 6.28 10.49
N PRO A 156 3.26 5.29 9.69
CA PRO A 156 2.62 5.07 8.40
C PRO A 156 1.16 4.59 8.61
N ALA A 157 0.26 5.16 7.82
CA ALA A 157 -1.16 4.84 7.83
C ALA A 157 -1.61 4.43 6.43
N PHE A 158 -2.17 3.24 6.31
CA PHE A 158 -2.57 2.67 5.03
C PHE A 158 -4.05 2.37 5.02
N ILE A 159 -4.69 2.64 3.89
CA ILE A 159 -6.05 2.22 3.59
C ILE A 159 -6.07 1.42 2.29
N VAL A 160 -6.46 0.16 2.41
CA VAL A 160 -6.58 -0.76 1.27
C VAL A 160 -7.99 -0.68 0.71
N ARG A 161 -8.13 -0.48 -0.59
CA ARG A 161 -9.39 -0.33 -1.30
C ARG A 161 -9.42 -1.13 -2.60
N PRO A 162 -10.60 -1.47 -3.13
CA PRO A 162 -10.70 -2.08 -4.46
C PRO A 162 -10.10 -1.20 -5.55
N ALA A 163 -9.49 -1.80 -6.57
CA ALA A 163 -8.89 -1.10 -7.72
C ALA A 163 -9.89 -0.15 -8.43
N ALA A 164 -11.18 -0.47 -8.44
CA ALA A 164 -12.22 0.40 -9.00
C ALA A 164 -12.27 1.80 -8.34
N ALA A 165 -11.77 1.93 -7.11
CA ALA A 165 -11.67 3.22 -6.44
C ALA A 165 -10.63 4.15 -7.07
N ALA A 166 -9.79 3.68 -8.00
CA ALA A 166 -8.83 4.53 -8.74
C ALA A 166 -9.52 5.66 -9.49
N ALA A 167 -10.69 5.41 -10.05
CA ALA A 167 -11.49 6.40 -10.77
C ALA A 167 -12.16 7.45 -9.87
N GLN A 168 -12.17 7.23 -8.56
CA GLN A 168 -12.81 8.14 -7.60
C GLN A 168 -11.84 9.20 -7.08
N PRO A 169 -12.30 10.44 -6.83
CA PRO A 169 -11.51 11.44 -6.13
C PRO A 169 -11.10 10.95 -4.74
N SER A 170 -9.87 11.24 -4.34
CA SER A 170 -9.36 10.88 -3.02
C SER A 170 -8.58 12.02 -2.36
N PRO A 171 -8.79 12.30 -1.07
CA PRO A 171 -8.01 13.25 -0.30
C PRO A 171 -6.61 12.73 0.05
N ALA A 172 -6.36 11.41 -0.08
CA ALA A 172 -5.06 10.82 0.22
C ALA A 172 -3.96 11.46 -0.64
N PRO A 173 -2.85 11.94 -0.05
CA PRO A 173 -1.75 12.55 -0.79
C PRO A 173 -0.92 11.54 -1.60
N LEU A 174 -0.90 10.28 -1.17
CA LEU A 174 -0.22 9.17 -1.85
C LEU A 174 -1.24 8.09 -2.21
N ARG A 175 -1.30 7.72 -3.47
CA ARG A 175 -2.17 6.65 -4.00
C ARG A 175 -1.37 5.73 -4.88
N LEU A 176 -1.39 4.46 -4.57
CA LEU A 176 -0.66 3.41 -5.29
C LEU A 176 -1.64 2.34 -5.76
N ALA A 177 -1.58 1.96 -7.02
CA ALA A 177 -2.25 0.76 -7.51
C ALA A 177 -1.25 -0.40 -7.55
N LEU A 178 -1.63 -1.51 -6.96
CA LEU A 178 -0.80 -2.70 -6.82
C LEU A 178 -1.29 -3.79 -7.78
N ALA A 179 -0.39 -4.32 -8.58
CA ALA A 179 -0.66 -5.41 -9.50
C ALA A 179 0.37 -6.53 -9.33
N SER A 180 -0.06 -7.77 -9.53
CA SER A 180 0.86 -8.90 -9.55
C SER A 180 1.75 -8.83 -10.79
N ALA A 181 3.05 -8.98 -10.61
CA ALA A 181 4.02 -9.14 -11.69
C ALA A 181 4.68 -10.53 -11.68
N GLY A 182 4.11 -11.46 -10.92
CA GLY A 182 4.58 -12.83 -10.75
C GLY A 182 4.40 -13.32 -9.32
N PRO A 183 4.80 -14.55 -8.99
CA PRO A 183 4.58 -15.16 -7.67
C PRO A 183 5.23 -14.38 -6.52
N ASP A 184 6.38 -13.78 -6.76
CA ASP A 184 7.15 -13.00 -5.79
C ASP A 184 7.55 -11.64 -6.38
N ALA A 185 6.71 -11.10 -7.26
CA ALA A 185 6.91 -9.79 -7.86
C ALA A 185 5.63 -8.97 -7.84
N MET A 186 5.77 -7.68 -7.65
CA MET A 186 4.68 -6.72 -7.64
C MET A 186 5.04 -5.51 -8.50
N ALA A 187 4.10 -5.06 -9.31
CA ALA A 187 4.14 -3.78 -9.99
C ALA A 187 3.38 -2.76 -9.16
N VAL A 188 4.04 -1.67 -8.79
CA VAL A 188 3.47 -0.55 -8.03
C VAL A 188 3.32 0.63 -8.96
N HIS A 189 2.09 0.98 -9.32
CA HIS A 189 1.75 2.17 -10.11
C HIS A 189 1.46 3.35 -9.19
N VAL A 190 2.19 4.43 -9.32
CA VAL A 190 1.98 5.66 -8.54
C VAL A 190 0.90 6.49 -9.21
N LEU A 191 -0.33 6.41 -8.71
CA LEU A 191 -1.47 7.15 -9.26
C LEU A 191 -1.50 8.61 -8.81
N LYS A 192 -1.00 8.89 -7.61
CA LYS A 192 -0.92 10.23 -7.04
C LYS A 192 0.20 10.30 -6.04
N ARG A 193 1.04 11.32 -6.15
CA ARG A 193 2.09 11.67 -5.16
C ARG A 193 2.35 13.17 -5.18
N ARG A 194 3.07 13.67 -4.18
CA ARG A 194 3.72 14.98 -4.27
C ARG A 194 4.96 14.84 -5.15
N GLY A 195 5.06 15.66 -6.18
CA GLY A 195 6.16 15.61 -7.13
C GLY A 195 5.70 15.27 -8.55
N PRO A 196 6.63 15.04 -9.47
CA PRO A 196 6.30 14.74 -10.87
C PRO A 196 5.55 13.40 -10.97
N ALA A 197 4.70 13.29 -12.00
CA ALA A 197 4.04 12.03 -12.32
C ALA A 197 5.07 10.94 -12.64
N LEU A 198 4.75 9.72 -12.30
CA LEU A 198 5.52 8.53 -12.67
C LEU A 198 4.68 7.72 -13.64
N GLU A 199 5.17 7.53 -14.86
CA GLU A 199 4.45 6.82 -15.92
C GLU A 199 4.65 5.30 -15.79
N ASP A 200 5.88 4.88 -15.53
CA ASP A 200 6.23 3.47 -15.43
C ASP A 200 6.00 2.92 -14.01
N PRO A 201 5.55 1.67 -13.88
CA PRO A 201 5.41 1.03 -12.59
C PRO A 201 6.77 0.70 -11.96
N VAL A 202 6.86 0.82 -10.65
CA VAL A 202 8.00 0.30 -9.90
C VAL A 202 7.84 -1.20 -9.70
N LEU A 203 8.77 -1.98 -10.25
CA LEU A 203 8.80 -3.43 -10.08
C LEU A 203 9.54 -3.81 -8.82
N LEU A 204 8.88 -4.56 -7.94
CA LEU A 204 9.43 -5.00 -6.66
C LEU A 204 9.50 -6.52 -6.60
N ALA A 205 10.65 -7.03 -6.13
CA ALA A 205 10.78 -8.40 -5.68
C ALA A 205 10.27 -8.50 -4.23
N LEU A 206 9.23 -9.27 -3.99
CA LEU A 206 8.66 -9.46 -2.67
C LEU A 206 9.27 -10.67 -1.96
N PRO A 207 9.42 -10.64 -0.62
CA PRO A 207 9.89 -11.80 0.13
C PRO A 207 8.96 -13.00 -0.09
N PRO A 208 9.48 -14.20 -0.37
CA PRO A 208 8.66 -15.38 -0.61
C PRO A 208 7.98 -15.82 0.69
N VAL A 209 6.67 -16.06 0.63
CA VAL A 209 5.88 -16.64 1.75
C VAL A 209 5.65 -18.13 1.58
N LEU A 210 5.94 -18.68 0.41
CA LEU A 210 5.83 -20.12 0.16
C LEU A 210 7.20 -20.78 0.25
N SER A 211 7.26 -21.96 0.83
CA SER A 211 8.46 -22.80 0.75
C SER A 211 8.81 -23.07 -0.71
N ARG A 212 10.09 -23.37 -0.99
CA ARG A 212 10.56 -23.64 -2.35
C ARG A 212 9.74 -24.75 -3.04
N ALA A 213 9.37 -25.81 -2.32
CA ALA A 213 8.53 -26.89 -2.80
C ALA A 213 7.08 -26.46 -3.06
N ALA A 214 6.52 -25.61 -2.20
CA ALA A 214 5.17 -25.09 -2.39
C ALA A 214 5.10 -24.12 -3.58
N ARG A 215 6.14 -23.29 -3.79
CA ARG A 215 6.25 -22.42 -4.98
C ARG A 215 6.29 -23.25 -6.26
N GLN A 216 7.10 -24.32 -6.29
CA GLN A 216 7.20 -25.19 -7.47
C GLN A 216 5.86 -25.85 -7.80
N ARG A 217 5.10 -26.28 -6.80
CA ARG A 217 3.73 -26.82 -6.99
C ARG A 217 2.75 -25.76 -7.48
N ALA A 218 2.84 -24.52 -6.99
CA ALA A 218 1.99 -23.43 -7.43
C ALA A 218 2.26 -22.98 -8.87
N LEU A 219 3.50 -23.11 -9.35
CA LEU A 219 3.90 -22.80 -10.70
C LEU A 219 3.61 -23.92 -11.70
N THR A 220 3.37 -25.15 -11.23
CA THR A 220 3.02 -26.28 -12.09
C THR A 220 1.54 -26.14 -12.51
N PRO A 221 1.23 -26.07 -13.81
CA PRO A 221 -0.16 -25.99 -14.28
C PRO A 221 -0.97 -27.14 -13.70
N ARG A 222 -2.07 -26.83 -13.06
CA ARG A 222 -3.01 -27.84 -12.56
C ARG A 222 -3.56 -28.59 -13.77
N ARG A 223 -3.12 -29.84 -14.00
CA ARG A 223 -3.75 -30.71 -15.02
C ARG A 223 -5.23 -30.77 -14.69
N THR A 224 -6.04 -30.17 -15.53
CA THR A 224 -7.50 -30.30 -15.47
C THR A 224 -7.82 -31.78 -15.50
N ARG A 225 -8.43 -32.27 -14.43
CA ARG A 225 -8.90 -33.65 -14.36
C ARG A 225 -9.88 -33.84 -15.51
N ALA A 226 -9.54 -34.69 -16.46
CA ALA A 226 -10.42 -35.03 -17.56
C ALA A 226 -11.77 -35.48 -16.97
N THR A 227 -12.83 -34.83 -17.42
CA THR A 227 -14.20 -35.20 -17.10
C THR A 227 -14.39 -36.66 -17.52
N VAL A 228 -14.66 -37.53 -16.58
CA VAL A 228 -15.04 -38.91 -16.86
C VAL A 228 -16.35 -38.86 -17.65
N PRO A 229 -16.45 -39.44 -18.87
CA PRO A 229 -17.71 -39.47 -19.59
C PRO A 229 -18.71 -40.30 -18.81
N ALA A 230 -19.92 -39.77 -18.66
CA ALA A 230 -21.03 -40.48 -18.03
C ALA A 230 -21.32 -41.76 -18.83
N LEU A 231 -21.25 -42.88 -18.15
CA LEU A 231 -21.77 -44.17 -18.68
C LEU A 231 -23.30 -44.03 -18.83
N SER A 232 -23.76 -43.94 -20.06
CA SER A 232 -25.18 -44.07 -20.39
C SER A 232 -25.59 -45.49 -20.08
N ALA A 233 -26.43 -45.68 -19.06
CA ALA A 233 -27.14 -46.92 -18.83
C ALA A 233 -28.27 -47.00 -19.86
N THR A 234 -28.15 -47.94 -20.79
CA THR A 234 -29.26 -48.39 -21.66
C THR A 234 -29.94 -49.52 -20.93
N ALA A 235 -31.23 -49.38 -20.64
CA ALA A 235 -32.18 -50.45 -20.28
C ALA A 235 -33.13 -50.63 -21.46
#